data_baf8f413054322810ac2f61ba67b88da
#
_entry.id   baf8f413054322810ac2f61ba67b88da
#
_cell.length_a   1.000
_cell.length_b   1.000
_cell.length_c   1.000
_cell.angle_alpha   90.00
_cell.angle_beta   90.00
_cell.angle_gamma   90.00
#
_symmetry.space_group_name_H-M   'P 1'
#
loop_
_entity.id
_entity.type
_entity.pdbx_description
1 polymer ?
#
loop_
_entity_poly.entity_id
_entity_poly.type
_entity_poly.pdbx_seq_one_letter_code
_entity_poly.pdbx_strand_id
1 'polypeptide(L)'
;MTLSTPTGLAGFDDLLSSHVVMVTGKGGVGKTTTAAALALAGVASGRRTILVEVEGRQSFSRTFGTARWDYEQREFRPGLWGMAIDPADSVYEYLDRFYGLKRVQWVMERSHALDFVTTAAPGLKDLLLLGKVYDLEIQRRSDGRRRYDLIVVDAPPTGRIVPFLQSPEGVTEIVRVGPIQRQAGSMWEMLQNPQRLRTVVVSLLEEMPVQETIEAVHALRELGVDVGPLVANQVTVPRVSEPQRDQLRDLGASGLREQVTKDGARMSGRTSQLLLDLVRTHRDQVELQERLRDELVGSCALPLLALPLMTSPTFEVPDLEVLADVLALQLGEDGPHAQARFDDTELEAAIAAARPSTVSGGTS
;
A
#
# COMPACT_ATOMS: atom_id res chain seq x y z
N MET A 1 13.43 26.69 16.15
CA MET A 1 12.34 26.16 16.99
C MET A 1 12.35 24.67 16.76
N THR A 2 12.88 23.90 17.70
CA THR A 2 13.08 22.46 17.57
C THR A 2 11.72 21.78 17.63
N LEU A 3 11.31 21.18 16.51
CA LEU A 3 10.14 20.30 16.43
C LEU A 3 10.38 19.13 17.42
N SER A 4 9.62 19.10 18.51
CA SER A 4 9.60 17.96 19.41
C SER A 4 8.98 16.80 18.66
N THR A 5 9.78 15.78 18.38
CA THR A 5 9.34 14.50 17.84
C THR A 5 8.14 13.99 18.63
N PRO A 6 6.99 13.71 18.00
CA PRO A 6 5.86 13.12 18.70
C PRO A 6 6.28 11.76 19.20
N THR A 7 6.09 11.49 20.47
CA THR A 7 6.27 10.20 21.13
C THR A 7 5.62 9.11 20.28
N GLY A 8 6.40 8.15 19.79
CA GLY A 8 6.01 7.13 18.83
C GLY A 8 4.70 6.46 19.20
N LEU A 9 3.79 6.41 18.25
CA LEU A 9 2.68 5.48 18.29
C LEU A 9 3.29 4.08 18.14
N ALA A 10 3.34 3.33 19.21
CA ALA A 10 3.78 1.93 19.20
C ALA A 10 3.04 1.18 18.09
N GLY A 11 3.75 0.72 17.07
CA GLY A 11 3.20 0.02 15.90
C GLY A 11 3.60 0.60 14.53
N PHE A 12 4.08 1.85 14.45
CA PHE A 12 4.60 2.41 13.20
C PHE A 12 6.07 2.05 12.94
N ASP A 13 6.93 2.14 13.97
CA ASP A 13 8.36 1.83 13.88
C ASP A 13 8.65 0.38 13.44
N ASP A 14 7.60 -0.47 13.46
CA ASP A 14 7.75 -1.91 13.25
C ASP A 14 7.36 -2.37 11.82
N LEU A 15 6.69 -1.54 11.00
CA LEU A 15 6.27 -1.96 9.65
C LEU A 15 7.46 -2.30 8.76
N LEU A 16 8.43 -1.41 8.68
CA LEU A 16 9.61 -1.61 7.85
C LEU A 16 10.65 -2.57 8.49
N SER A 17 10.45 -2.98 9.76
CA SER A 17 11.24 -4.05 10.39
C SER A 17 10.82 -5.44 9.93
N SER A 18 9.58 -5.61 9.47
CA SER A 18 9.13 -6.85 8.82
C SER A 18 9.87 -7.07 7.52
N HIS A 19 10.31 -8.31 7.28
CA HIS A 19 11.09 -8.62 6.10
C HIS A 19 10.26 -8.58 4.81
N VAL A 20 8.98 -9.01 4.89
CA VAL A 20 8.01 -8.97 3.78
C VAL A 20 6.85 -8.07 4.19
N VAL A 21 6.56 -7.06 3.39
CA VAL A 21 5.36 -6.23 3.49
C VAL A 21 4.45 -6.56 2.31
N MET A 22 3.30 -7.14 2.59
CA MET A 22 2.31 -7.52 1.60
C MET A 22 1.21 -6.45 1.53
N VAL A 23 1.07 -5.79 0.38
CA VAL A 23 0.13 -4.67 0.19
C VAL A 23 -1.12 -5.19 -0.52
N THR A 24 -2.27 -5.13 0.15
CA THR A 24 -3.57 -5.50 -0.40
C THR A 24 -4.60 -4.39 -0.21
N GLY A 25 -5.81 -4.57 -0.67
CA GLY A 25 -6.92 -3.61 -0.61
C GLY A 25 -7.88 -3.85 -1.77
N LYS A 26 -9.02 -3.17 -1.80
CA LYS A 26 -10.01 -3.24 -2.88
C LYS A 26 -9.38 -2.92 -4.25
N GLY A 27 -10.01 -3.34 -5.34
CA GLY A 27 -9.64 -2.93 -6.70
C GLY A 27 -9.75 -1.40 -6.86
N GLY A 28 -8.69 -0.75 -7.36
CA GLY A 28 -8.69 0.69 -7.64
C GLY A 28 -8.28 1.62 -6.49
N VAL A 29 -8.10 1.13 -5.26
CA VAL A 29 -7.73 1.98 -4.09
C VAL A 29 -6.28 2.50 -4.10
N GLY A 30 -5.45 2.09 -5.06
CA GLY A 30 -4.05 2.54 -5.16
C GLY A 30 -3.03 1.62 -4.48
N LYS A 31 -3.31 0.32 -4.38
CA LYS A 31 -2.35 -0.69 -3.86
C LYS A 31 -0.97 -0.58 -4.48
N THR A 32 -0.91 -0.60 -5.81
CA THR A 32 0.32 -0.52 -6.59
C THR A 32 1.11 0.76 -6.29
N THR A 33 0.41 1.89 -6.19
CA THR A 33 1.01 3.19 -5.81
C THR A 33 1.57 3.13 -4.40
N THR A 34 0.80 2.60 -3.44
CA THR A 34 1.23 2.45 -2.05
C THR A 34 2.42 1.48 -1.92
N ALA A 35 2.39 0.35 -2.64
CA ALA A 35 3.52 -0.59 -2.66
C ALA A 35 4.80 0.05 -3.22
N ALA A 36 4.70 0.83 -4.30
CA ALA A 36 5.82 1.57 -4.86
C ALA A 36 6.36 2.63 -3.89
N ALA A 37 5.48 3.39 -3.22
CA ALA A 37 5.87 4.40 -2.23
C ALA A 37 6.55 3.75 -1.01
N LEU A 38 6.03 2.64 -0.49
CA LEU A 38 6.66 1.86 0.59
C LEU A 38 8.05 1.32 0.19
N ALA A 39 8.20 0.86 -1.04
CA ALA A 39 9.49 0.38 -1.53
C ALA A 39 10.52 1.51 -1.63
N LEU A 40 10.11 2.70 -2.09
CA LEU A 40 10.96 3.89 -2.13
C LEU A 40 11.33 4.37 -0.72
N ALA A 41 10.37 4.39 0.22
CA ALA A 41 10.63 4.71 1.63
C ALA A 41 11.64 3.72 2.25
N GLY A 42 11.53 2.43 1.93
CA GLY A 42 12.49 1.42 2.33
C GLY A 42 13.92 1.70 1.81
N VAL A 43 14.05 2.13 0.55
CA VAL A 43 15.35 2.53 -0.02
C VAL A 43 15.88 3.80 0.64
N ALA A 44 15.03 4.80 0.87
CA ALA A 44 15.40 6.05 1.56
C ALA A 44 15.95 5.78 2.97
N SER A 45 15.41 4.75 3.66
CA SER A 45 15.91 4.26 4.95
C SER A 45 17.18 3.39 4.84
N GLY A 46 17.83 3.33 3.67
CA GLY A 46 19.04 2.55 3.45
C GLY A 46 18.85 1.05 3.29
N ARG A 47 17.63 0.55 3.17
CA ARG A 47 17.33 -0.88 2.98
C ARG A 47 17.48 -1.30 1.52
N ARG A 48 18.08 -2.46 1.30
CA ARG A 48 18.06 -3.13 -0.01
C ARG A 48 16.66 -3.69 -0.24
N THR A 49 15.89 -3.03 -1.11
CA THR A 49 14.47 -3.30 -1.28
C THR A 49 14.18 -3.97 -2.62
N ILE A 50 13.30 -4.97 -2.63
CA ILE A 50 12.73 -5.52 -3.85
C ILE A 50 11.22 -5.28 -3.88
N LEU A 51 10.74 -4.75 -5.00
CA LEU A 51 9.32 -4.56 -5.30
C LEU A 51 8.85 -5.69 -6.19
N VAL A 52 7.83 -6.41 -5.75
CA VAL A 52 7.33 -7.63 -6.39
C VAL A 52 5.91 -7.42 -6.88
N GLU A 53 5.69 -7.59 -8.17
CA GLU A 53 4.36 -7.59 -8.79
C GLU A 53 3.85 -9.03 -8.91
N VAL A 54 2.74 -9.33 -8.25
CA VAL A 54 2.07 -10.61 -8.39
C VAL A 54 1.06 -10.54 -9.54
N GLU A 55 1.02 -11.57 -10.38
CA GLU A 55 0.16 -11.70 -11.57
C GLU A 55 0.59 -10.85 -12.78
N GLY A 56 1.78 -10.29 -12.81
CA GLY A 56 2.43 -9.76 -14.02
C GLY A 56 1.68 -8.67 -14.78
N ARG A 57 0.95 -7.78 -14.08
CA ARG A 57 0.13 -6.71 -14.68
C ARG A 57 0.94 -5.62 -15.36
N GLN A 58 2.26 -5.59 -15.15
CA GLN A 58 3.19 -4.59 -15.70
C GLN A 58 2.88 -3.15 -15.25
N SER A 59 2.31 -2.99 -14.06
CA SER A 59 1.96 -1.68 -13.51
C SER A 59 3.21 -0.89 -13.14
N PHE A 60 4.15 -1.52 -12.46
CA PHE A 60 5.39 -0.87 -12.02
C PHE A 60 6.31 -0.50 -13.18
N SER A 61 6.47 -1.37 -14.19
CA SER A 61 7.30 -1.04 -15.35
C SER A 61 6.82 0.22 -16.06
N ARG A 62 5.51 0.43 -16.16
CA ARG A 62 4.91 1.65 -16.71
C ARG A 62 5.14 2.85 -15.81
N THR A 63 4.90 2.70 -14.51
CA THR A 63 5.05 3.79 -13.53
C THR A 63 6.49 4.29 -13.44
N PHE A 64 7.47 3.37 -13.43
CA PHE A 64 8.89 3.73 -13.35
C PHE A 64 9.55 3.98 -14.71
N GLY A 65 8.81 3.87 -15.82
CA GLY A 65 9.36 4.07 -17.17
C GLY A 65 10.45 3.06 -17.52
N THR A 66 10.41 1.84 -16.98
CA THR A 66 11.39 0.79 -17.21
C THR A 66 10.95 -0.18 -18.31
N ALA A 67 11.86 -1.05 -18.76
CA ALA A 67 11.49 -2.19 -19.57
C ALA A 67 10.50 -3.09 -18.80
N ARG A 68 9.76 -3.92 -19.54
CA ARG A 68 8.82 -4.89 -18.98
C ARG A 68 9.51 -5.75 -17.91
N TRP A 69 8.88 -5.87 -16.76
CA TRP A 69 9.35 -6.73 -15.69
C TRP A 69 9.01 -8.20 -16.00
N ASP A 70 9.94 -9.06 -15.71
CA ASP A 70 9.83 -10.50 -15.85
C ASP A 70 10.15 -11.20 -14.51
N TYR A 71 10.35 -12.50 -14.57
CA TYR A 71 10.64 -13.33 -13.40
C TYR A 71 12.07 -13.12 -12.85
N GLU A 72 12.94 -12.38 -13.55
CA GLU A 72 14.28 -12.07 -13.09
C GLU A 72 14.29 -10.85 -12.16
N GLN A 73 15.10 -10.96 -11.11
CA GLN A 73 15.32 -9.86 -10.15
C GLN A 73 16.30 -8.85 -10.75
N ARG A 74 15.82 -7.69 -11.15
CA ARG A 74 16.65 -6.64 -11.77
C ARG A 74 16.66 -5.37 -10.94
N GLU A 75 17.86 -4.84 -10.70
CA GLU A 75 18.02 -3.52 -10.10
C GLU A 75 17.69 -2.47 -11.16
N PHE A 76 16.69 -1.65 -10.94
CA PHE A 76 16.27 -0.60 -11.86
C PHE A 76 16.50 0.81 -11.31
N ARG A 77 16.76 0.91 -10.00
CA ARG A 77 17.27 2.12 -9.32
C ARG A 77 18.25 1.68 -8.23
N PRO A 78 19.22 2.53 -7.83
CA PRO A 78 20.16 2.18 -6.77
C PRO A 78 19.43 1.72 -5.49
N GLY A 79 19.70 0.49 -5.06
CA GLY A 79 19.07 -0.10 -3.87
C GLY A 79 17.64 -0.62 -4.07
N LEU A 80 17.05 -0.49 -5.27
CA LEU A 80 15.69 -0.92 -5.58
C LEU A 80 15.67 -1.92 -6.75
N TRP A 81 15.26 -3.14 -6.44
CA TRP A 81 15.05 -4.22 -7.41
C TRP A 81 13.56 -4.37 -7.73
N GLY A 82 13.28 -4.89 -8.91
CA GLY A 82 11.93 -5.22 -9.34
C GLY A 82 11.88 -6.61 -9.95
N MET A 83 10.74 -7.27 -9.80
CA MET A 83 10.38 -8.47 -10.52
C MET A 83 8.86 -8.62 -10.64
N ALA A 84 8.41 -9.32 -11.67
CA ALA A 84 7.03 -9.74 -11.82
C ALA A 84 6.94 -11.27 -11.69
N ILE A 85 6.08 -11.76 -10.81
CA ILE A 85 5.85 -13.19 -10.63
C ILE A 85 4.68 -13.59 -11.52
N ASP A 86 4.98 -14.47 -12.48
CA ASP A 86 3.99 -15.07 -13.36
C ASP A 86 3.73 -16.53 -12.92
N PRO A 87 2.47 -17.01 -12.89
CA PRO A 87 2.17 -18.38 -12.49
C PRO A 87 2.85 -19.44 -13.34
N ALA A 88 2.96 -19.23 -14.65
CA ALA A 88 3.60 -20.19 -15.54
C ALA A 88 5.10 -20.32 -15.24
N ASP A 89 5.79 -19.20 -15.09
CA ASP A 89 7.22 -19.21 -14.76
C ASP A 89 7.47 -19.84 -13.38
N SER A 90 6.56 -19.63 -12.41
CA SER A 90 6.63 -20.27 -11.09
C SER A 90 6.47 -21.79 -11.15
N VAL A 91 5.60 -22.31 -12.04
CA VAL A 91 5.47 -23.75 -12.29
C VAL A 91 6.76 -24.32 -12.85
N TYR A 92 7.35 -23.65 -13.84
CA TYR A 92 8.59 -24.13 -14.46
C TYR A 92 9.74 -24.18 -13.44
N GLU A 93 9.93 -23.13 -12.64
CA GLU A 93 10.96 -23.12 -11.59
C GLU A 93 10.72 -24.24 -10.58
N TYR A 94 9.47 -24.45 -10.17
CA TYR A 94 9.10 -25.52 -9.26
C TYR A 94 9.45 -26.92 -9.82
N LEU A 95 9.06 -27.20 -11.07
CA LEU A 95 9.34 -28.47 -11.74
C LEU A 95 10.84 -28.69 -11.93
N ASP A 96 11.60 -27.66 -12.28
CA ASP A 96 13.07 -27.75 -12.41
C ASP A 96 13.73 -28.07 -11.06
N ARG A 97 13.33 -27.36 -10.00
CA ARG A 97 13.92 -27.48 -8.66
C ARG A 97 13.69 -28.84 -8.00
N PHE A 98 12.48 -29.40 -8.12
CA PHE A 98 12.10 -30.64 -7.40
C PHE A 98 12.19 -31.89 -8.22
N TYR A 99 12.13 -31.79 -9.54
CA TYR A 99 12.13 -32.94 -10.44
C TYR A 99 13.28 -32.94 -11.46
N GLY A 100 14.11 -31.89 -11.48
CA GLY A 100 15.27 -31.81 -12.38
C GLY A 100 14.90 -31.75 -13.86
N LEU A 101 13.72 -31.24 -14.18
CA LEU A 101 13.10 -31.36 -15.51
C LEU A 101 13.56 -30.25 -16.49
N LYS A 102 14.83 -29.82 -16.43
CA LYS A 102 15.41 -28.79 -17.35
C LYS A 102 15.19 -29.11 -18.85
N ARG A 103 14.94 -30.37 -19.19
CA ARG A 103 14.68 -30.82 -20.57
C ARG A 103 13.21 -30.78 -20.96
N VAL A 104 12.27 -30.61 -20.02
CA VAL A 104 10.82 -30.58 -20.29
C VAL A 104 10.37 -29.21 -20.81
N GLN A 105 11.17 -28.17 -20.65
CA GLN A 105 10.93 -26.86 -21.23
C GLN A 105 10.58 -26.85 -22.72
N TRP A 106 11.03 -27.88 -23.44
CA TRP A 106 10.82 -28.02 -24.89
C TRP A 106 9.53 -28.76 -25.28
N VAL A 107 8.88 -29.44 -24.34
CA VAL A 107 7.75 -30.38 -24.66
C VAL A 107 6.40 -29.79 -24.16
N MET A 108 6.38 -28.91 -23.16
CA MET A 108 5.13 -28.31 -22.70
C MET A 108 5.01 -26.87 -23.25
N GLU A 109 4.21 -26.70 -24.26
CA GLU A 109 3.76 -25.36 -24.64
C GLU A 109 3.21 -24.66 -23.40
N ARG A 110 3.57 -23.39 -23.24
CA ARG A 110 3.23 -22.53 -22.07
C ARG A 110 1.73 -22.55 -21.69
N SER A 111 0.86 -22.79 -22.68
CA SER A 111 -0.57 -22.98 -22.52
C SER A 111 -0.94 -24.24 -21.74
N HIS A 112 -0.30 -25.39 -22.00
CA HIS A 112 -0.63 -26.64 -21.34
C HIS A 112 -0.20 -26.71 -19.87
N ALA A 113 0.88 -26.03 -19.49
CA ALA A 113 1.30 -25.94 -18.10
C ALA A 113 0.32 -25.08 -17.28
N LEU A 114 -0.16 -23.98 -17.85
CA LEU A 114 -1.19 -23.13 -17.25
C LEU A 114 -2.53 -23.89 -17.13
N ASP A 115 -2.96 -24.59 -18.16
CA ASP A 115 -4.19 -25.38 -18.16
C ASP A 115 -4.13 -26.49 -17.10
N PHE A 116 -2.99 -27.15 -16.95
CA PHE A 116 -2.78 -28.16 -15.92
C PHE A 116 -2.91 -27.55 -14.51
N VAL A 117 -2.25 -26.42 -14.24
CA VAL A 117 -2.28 -25.76 -12.92
C VAL A 117 -3.64 -25.18 -12.57
N THR A 118 -4.34 -24.61 -13.56
CA THR A 118 -5.68 -24.03 -13.35
C THR A 118 -6.76 -25.10 -13.20
N THR A 119 -6.58 -26.26 -13.83
CA THR A 119 -7.59 -27.33 -13.87
C THR A 119 -7.34 -28.41 -12.82
N ALA A 120 -6.08 -28.71 -12.50
CA ALA A 120 -5.74 -29.85 -11.64
C ALA A 120 -5.83 -29.60 -10.13
N ALA A 121 -5.61 -28.36 -9.67
CA ALA A 121 -5.71 -28.06 -8.24
C ALA A 121 -6.03 -26.57 -8.00
N PRO A 122 -7.26 -26.23 -7.60
CA PRO A 122 -7.57 -24.89 -7.08
C PRO A 122 -6.61 -24.54 -5.93
N GLY A 123 -5.99 -23.37 -6.01
CA GLY A 123 -5.00 -22.90 -5.01
C GLY A 123 -3.53 -23.25 -5.32
N LEU A 124 -3.22 -24.19 -6.22
CA LEU A 124 -1.83 -24.48 -6.59
C LEU A 124 -1.14 -23.27 -7.24
N LYS A 125 -1.87 -22.52 -8.06
CA LYS A 125 -1.39 -21.25 -8.63
C LYS A 125 -0.96 -20.27 -7.52
N ASP A 126 -1.81 -20.07 -6.54
CA ASP A 126 -1.58 -19.13 -5.45
C ASP A 126 -0.43 -19.61 -4.55
N LEU A 127 -0.34 -20.92 -4.29
CA LEU A 127 0.78 -21.52 -3.59
C LEU A 127 2.12 -21.28 -4.29
N LEU A 128 2.19 -21.41 -5.62
CA LEU A 128 3.41 -21.21 -6.39
C LEU A 128 3.84 -19.73 -6.39
N LEU A 129 2.88 -18.81 -6.50
CA LEU A 129 3.14 -17.38 -6.40
C LEU A 129 3.68 -17.00 -5.00
N LEU A 130 3.04 -17.50 -3.94
CA LEU A 130 3.48 -17.30 -2.57
C LEU A 130 4.82 -18.00 -2.30
N GLY A 131 5.06 -19.17 -2.91
CA GLY A 131 6.33 -19.88 -2.87
C GLY A 131 7.50 -19.05 -3.39
N LYS A 132 7.27 -18.24 -4.42
CA LYS A 132 8.30 -17.32 -4.91
C LYS A 132 8.57 -16.17 -3.92
N VAL A 133 7.56 -15.63 -3.26
CA VAL A 133 7.74 -14.66 -2.18
C VAL A 133 8.56 -15.27 -1.03
N TYR A 134 8.22 -16.50 -0.62
CA TYR A 134 8.99 -17.24 0.37
C TYR A 134 10.44 -17.47 -0.05
N ASP A 135 10.68 -17.84 -1.32
CA ASP A 135 12.05 -18.01 -1.84
C ASP A 135 12.86 -16.71 -1.78
N LEU A 136 12.24 -15.55 -2.07
CA LEU A 136 12.89 -14.23 -1.90
C LEU A 136 13.25 -13.96 -0.44
N GLU A 137 12.34 -14.30 0.48
CA GLU A 137 12.51 -14.09 1.92
C GLU A 137 13.70 -14.86 2.49
N ILE A 138 13.90 -16.11 2.05
CA ILE A 138 15.00 -16.96 2.52
C ILE A 138 16.31 -16.73 1.80
N GLN A 139 16.35 -15.98 0.69
CA GLN A 139 17.58 -15.75 -0.07
C GLN A 139 18.66 -15.05 0.77
N ARG A 140 19.90 -15.55 0.62
CA ARG A 140 21.08 -14.99 1.27
C ARG A 140 22.14 -14.64 0.24
N ARG A 141 22.96 -13.65 0.55
CA ARG A 141 24.16 -13.30 -0.18
C ARG A 141 25.30 -14.24 0.22
N SER A 142 26.42 -14.15 -0.51
CA SER A 142 27.63 -14.91 -0.22
C SER A 142 28.22 -14.64 1.18
N ASP A 143 27.94 -13.44 1.76
CA ASP A 143 28.32 -13.05 3.12
C ASP A 143 27.36 -13.58 4.22
N GLY A 144 26.35 -14.36 3.84
CA GLY A 144 25.33 -14.94 4.74
C GLY A 144 24.20 -13.98 5.13
N ARG A 145 24.31 -12.68 4.80
CA ARG A 145 23.24 -11.70 5.05
C ARG A 145 22.05 -11.93 4.10
N ARG A 146 20.88 -11.44 4.48
CA ARG A 146 19.71 -11.42 3.59
C ARG A 146 20.06 -10.72 2.27
N ARG A 147 19.51 -11.23 1.15
CA ARG A 147 19.69 -10.61 -0.15
C ARG A 147 18.99 -9.27 -0.22
N TYR A 148 17.78 -9.20 0.32
CA TYR A 148 16.97 -8.00 0.49
C TYR A 148 16.71 -7.78 1.97
N ASP A 149 16.71 -6.54 2.40
CA ASP A 149 16.34 -6.15 3.77
C ASP A 149 14.83 -5.96 3.86
N LEU A 150 14.18 -5.58 2.75
CA LEU A 150 12.74 -5.39 2.62
C LEU A 150 12.23 -5.95 1.29
N ILE A 151 11.15 -6.70 1.35
CA ILE A 151 10.41 -7.23 0.20
C ILE A 151 9.01 -6.64 0.23
N VAL A 152 8.66 -5.77 -0.72
CA VAL A 152 7.31 -5.20 -0.85
C VAL A 152 6.57 -5.92 -1.96
N VAL A 153 5.43 -6.50 -1.64
CA VAL A 153 4.62 -7.30 -2.56
C VAL A 153 3.30 -6.59 -2.87
N ASP A 154 3.07 -6.23 -4.14
CA ASP A 154 1.74 -5.82 -4.63
C ASP A 154 0.87 -7.06 -4.78
N ALA A 155 0.06 -7.33 -3.76
CA ALA A 155 -0.70 -8.57 -3.59
C ALA A 155 -2.07 -8.51 -4.29
N PRO A 156 -2.76 -9.65 -4.40
CA PRO A 156 -4.13 -9.69 -4.89
C PRO A 156 -5.08 -8.79 -4.07
N PRO A 157 -6.22 -8.36 -4.66
CA PRO A 157 -7.19 -7.53 -3.96
C PRO A 157 -7.88 -8.28 -2.81
N THR A 158 -8.53 -7.53 -1.89
CA THR A 158 -9.19 -8.05 -0.68
C THR A 158 -10.10 -9.25 -0.94
N GLY A 159 -10.84 -9.26 -2.03
CA GLY A 159 -11.70 -10.40 -2.39
C GLY A 159 -10.93 -11.70 -2.73
N ARG A 160 -9.59 -11.65 -2.89
CA ARG A 160 -8.75 -12.80 -3.21
C ARG A 160 -7.60 -13.03 -2.23
N ILE A 161 -7.32 -12.08 -1.35
CA ILE A 161 -6.15 -12.17 -0.47
C ILE A 161 -6.24 -13.35 0.50
N VAL A 162 -7.41 -13.62 1.05
CA VAL A 162 -7.62 -14.72 2.01
C VAL A 162 -7.38 -16.08 1.34
N PRO A 163 -8.03 -16.46 0.22
CA PRO A 163 -7.71 -17.70 -0.48
C PRO A 163 -6.25 -17.80 -0.93
N PHE A 164 -5.65 -16.68 -1.33
CA PHE A 164 -4.23 -16.62 -1.71
C PHE A 164 -3.32 -17.00 -0.53
N LEU A 165 -3.55 -16.43 0.66
CA LEU A 165 -2.75 -16.72 1.86
C LEU A 165 -3.08 -18.07 2.49
N GLN A 166 -4.30 -18.60 2.30
CA GLN A 166 -4.68 -19.93 2.74
C GLN A 166 -4.11 -21.07 1.86
N SER A 167 -3.60 -20.75 0.67
CA SER A 167 -3.15 -21.79 -0.27
C SER A 167 -2.13 -22.79 0.31
N PRO A 168 -1.18 -22.43 1.22
CA PRO A 168 -0.30 -23.41 1.85
C PRO A 168 -1.03 -24.40 2.77
N GLU A 169 -2.02 -23.94 3.54
CA GLU A 169 -2.81 -24.78 4.43
C GLU A 169 -3.59 -25.84 3.63
N GLY A 170 -4.32 -25.42 2.60
CA GLY A 170 -5.09 -26.31 1.75
C GLY A 170 -4.24 -27.40 1.07
N VAL A 171 -2.97 -27.11 0.74
CA VAL A 171 -2.07 -28.11 0.17
C VAL A 171 -1.55 -29.09 1.23
N THR A 172 -1.30 -28.65 2.46
CA THR A 172 -0.87 -29.54 3.54
C THR A 172 -1.94 -30.58 3.91
N GLU A 173 -3.20 -30.27 3.73
CA GLU A 173 -4.30 -31.21 3.93
C GLU A 173 -4.33 -32.33 2.88
N ILE A 174 -4.00 -32.00 1.63
CA ILE A 174 -4.02 -32.95 0.50
C ILE A 174 -2.74 -33.75 0.40
N VAL A 175 -1.59 -33.09 0.57
CA VAL A 175 -0.25 -33.69 0.43
C VAL A 175 0.35 -33.92 1.81
N ARG A 176 0.31 -35.16 2.30
CA ARG A 176 0.73 -35.50 3.67
C ARG A 176 2.22 -35.73 3.86
N VAL A 177 2.99 -35.91 2.79
CA VAL A 177 4.44 -36.18 2.83
C VAL A 177 5.15 -35.61 1.61
N GLY A 178 6.42 -35.22 1.76
CA GLY A 178 7.29 -34.84 0.64
C GLY A 178 7.75 -33.38 0.68
N PRO A 179 8.47 -32.93 -0.35
CA PRO A 179 9.03 -31.58 -0.41
C PRO A 179 7.96 -30.47 -0.40
N ILE A 180 6.85 -30.70 -1.09
CA ILE A 180 5.72 -29.74 -1.19
C ILE A 180 5.14 -29.46 0.21
N GLN A 181 4.87 -30.50 0.98
CA GLN A 181 4.29 -30.38 2.31
C GLN A 181 5.22 -29.58 3.24
N ARG A 182 6.53 -29.88 3.23
CA ARG A 182 7.52 -29.16 4.04
C ARG A 182 7.59 -27.68 3.66
N GLN A 183 7.59 -27.37 2.37
CA GLN A 183 7.64 -26.01 1.87
C GLN A 183 6.35 -25.23 2.23
N ALA A 184 5.18 -25.85 2.07
CA ALA A 184 3.90 -25.26 2.46
C ALA A 184 3.86 -24.96 3.98
N GLY A 185 4.35 -25.87 4.83
CA GLY A 185 4.49 -25.63 6.27
C GLY A 185 5.38 -24.43 6.59
N SER A 186 6.55 -24.32 5.93
CA SER A 186 7.45 -23.17 6.13
C SER A 186 6.88 -21.85 5.62
N MET A 187 6.09 -21.87 4.55
CA MET A 187 5.34 -20.69 4.10
C MET A 187 4.28 -20.28 5.13
N TRP A 188 3.55 -21.25 5.68
CA TRP A 188 2.55 -21.01 6.72
C TRP A 188 3.18 -20.36 7.96
N GLU A 189 4.33 -20.89 8.42
CA GLU A 189 5.11 -20.29 9.51
C GLU A 189 5.57 -18.84 9.18
N MET A 190 5.92 -18.56 7.93
CA MET A 190 6.26 -17.20 7.49
C MET A 190 5.05 -16.26 7.62
N LEU A 191 3.88 -16.70 7.17
CA LEU A 191 2.64 -15.90 7.20
C LEU A 191 2.19 -15.55 8.61
N GLN A 192 2.43 -16.44 9.58
CA GLN A 192 2.02 -16.25 10.97
C GLN A 192 3.07 -15.50 11.81
N ASN A 193 4.22 -15.17 11.26
CA ASN A 193 5.29 -14.50 11.99
C ASN A 193 5.38 -13.01 11.59
N PRO A 194 4.99 -12.05 12.46
CA PRO A 194 4.99 -10.62 12.16
C PRO A 194 6.37 -10.06 11.81
N GLN A 195 7.46 -10.67 12.29
CA GLN A 195 8.82 -10.25 11.93
C GLN A 195 9.22 -10.69 10.53
N ARG A 196 8.55 -11.71 9.99
CA ARG A 196 8.81 -12.22 8.65
C ARG A 196 7.87 -11.62 7.61
N LEU A 197 6.57 -11.55 7.91
CA LEU A 197 5.56 -11.01 7.00
C LEU A 197 4.52 -10.19 7.78
N ARG A 198 4.19 -9.03 7.23
CA ARG A 198 3.09 -8.18 7.69
C ARG A 198 2.25 -7.74 6.49
N THR A 199 0.94 -7.71 6.66
CA THR A 199 0.01 -7.29 5.62
C THR A 199 -0.46 -5.86 5.87
N VAL A 200 -0.34 -5.01 4.87
CA VAL A 200 -0.87 -3.64 4.85
C VAL A 200 -2.13 -3.62 4.01
N VAL A 201 -3.21 -3.09 4.54
CA VAL A 201 -4.48 -2.96 3.81
C VAL A 201 -4.71 -1.51 3.43
N VAL A 202 -4.81 -1.27 2.12
CA VAL A 202 -5.03 0.07 1.54
C VAL A 202 -6.52 0.29 1.31
N SER A 203 -7.03 1.44 1.72
CA SER A 203 -8.41 1.87 1.50
C SER A 203 -8.47 3.28 0.93
N LEU A 204 -9.54 3.60 0.23
CA LEU A 204 -10.03 4.97 0.11
C LEU A 204 -10.96 5.24 1.28
N LEU A 205 -11.05 6.50 1.71
CA LEU A 205 -12.03 6.94 2.70
C LEU A 205 -13.38 7.20 2.01
N GLU A 206 -13.95 6.10 1.48
CA GLU A 206 -15.28 6.00 0.86
C GLU A 206 -16.04 4.83 1.49
N GLU A 207 -17.37 4.88 1.53
CA GLU A 207 -18.22 3.90 2.26
C GLU A 207 -17.88 2.44 1.90
N MET A 208 -17.90 2.11 0.60
CA MET A 208 -17.64 0.72 0.17
C MET A 208 -16.21 0.23 0.41
N PRO A 209 -15.13 0.99 0.07
CA PRO A 209 -13.77 0.58 0.40
C PRO A 209 -13.51 0.41 1.90
N VAL A 210 -14.08 1.28 2.75
CA VAL A 210 -13.94 1.18 4.21
C VAL A 210 -14.57 -0.10 4.72
N GLN A 211 -15.81 -0.40 4.31
CA GLN A 211 -16.50 -1.63 4.71
C GLN A 211 -15.75 -2.89 4.28
N GLU A 212 -15.31 -2.96 3.02
CA GLU A 212 -14.51 -4.09 2.51
C GLU A 212 -13.15 -4.22 3.22
N THR A 213 -12.55 -3.09 3.64
CA THR A 213 -11.29 -3.10 4.41
C THR A 213 -11.50 -3.69 5.80
N ILE A 214 -12.59 -3.30 6.51
CA ILE A 214 -12.94 -3.84 7.82
C ILE A 214 -13.14 -5.37 7.72
N GLU A 215 -13.92 -5.83 6.75
CA GLU A 215 -14.16 -7.25 6.51
C GLU A 215 -12.85 -8.01 6.20
N ALA A 216 -11.97 -7.44 5.36
CA ALA A 216 -10.70 -8.05 5.01
C ALA A 216 -9.76 -8.14 6.22
N VAL A 217 -9.69 -7.11 7.07
CA VAL A 217 -8.88 -7.12 8.31
C VAL A 217 -9.35 -8.23 9.25
N HIS A 218 -10.67 -8.36 9.45
CA HIS A 218 -11.22 -9.43 10.27
C HIS A 218 -10.86 -10.82 9.72
N ALA A 219 -11.05 -11.04 8.42
CA ALA A 219 -10.75 -12.32 7.79
C ALA A 219 -9.25 -12.67 7.83
N LEU A 220 -8.35 -11.67 7.66
CA LEU A 220 -6.90 -11.87 7.79
C LEU A 220 -6.51 -12.24 9.23
N ARG A 221 -7.10 -11.61 10.24
CA ARG A 221 -6.87 -11.94 11.64
C ARG A 221 -7.39 -13.32 12.01
N GLU A 222 -8.55 -13.72 11.52
CA GLU A 222 -9.08 -15.09 11.69
C GLU A 222 -8.13 -16.14 11.10
N LEU A 223 -7.45 -15.80 10.00
CA LEU A 223 -6.43 -16.64 9.38
C LEU A 223 -5.11 -16.68 10.19
N GLY A 224 -4.96 -15.84 11.22
CA GLY A 224 -3.74 -15.72 12.02
C GLY A 224 -2.62 -14.93 11.32
N VAL A 225 -2.96 -14.16 10.27
CA VAL A 225 -2.00 -13.30 9.57
C VAL A 225 -1.94 -11.94 10.25
N ASP A 226 -0.73 -11.45 10.48
CA ASP A 226 -0.54 -10.14 11.09
C ASP A 226 -0.91 -9.02 10.13
N VAL A 227 -1.78 -8.12 10.58
CA VAL A 227 -2.18 -6.93 9.85
C VAL A 227 -1.49 -5.72 10.47
N GLY A 228 -0.63 -5.08 9.69
CA GLY A 228 0.07 -3.86 10.06
C GLY A 228 -0.82 -2.63 9.99
N PRO A 229 -0.24 -1.43 9.91
CA PRO A 229 -1.03 -0.22 9.77
C PRO A 229 -1.89 -0.27 8.52
N LEU A 230 -3.06 0.32 8.60
CA LEU A 230 -3.91 0.61 7.45
C LEU A 230 -3.32 1.80 6.68
N VAL A 231 -3.63 1.88 5.39
CA VAL A 231 -3.26 3.05 4.56
C VAL A 231 -4.52 3.66 3.96
N ALA A 232 -4.89 4.86 4.42
CA ALA A 232 -5.87 5.68 3.73
C ALA A 232 -5.17 6.39 2.56
N ASN A 233 -5.56 6.07 1.34
CA ASN A 233 -5.00 6.69 0.14
C ASN A 233 -5.93 7.78 -0.40
N GLN A 234 -5.38 8.74 -1.13
CA GLN A 234 -6.10 9.87 -1.73
C GLN A 234 -6.87 10.70 -0.69
N VAL A 235 -6.26 10.92 0.46
CA VAL A 235 -6.85 11.76 1.51
C VAL A 235 -6.85 13.21 1.07
N THR A 236 -8.02 13.83 1.16
CA THR A 236 -8.20 15.24 0.83
C THR A 236 -7.60 16.13 1.92
N VAL A 237 -6.56 16.87 1.57
CA VAL A 237 -5.92 17.82 2.49
C VAL A 237 -6.78 19.10 2.59
N PRO A 238 -7.16 19.53 3.80
CA PRO A 238 -7.91 20.78 3.99
C PRO A 238 -7.10 22.00 3.51
N ARG A 239 -7.56 22.66 2.45
CA ARG A 239 -6.90 23.87 1.89
C ARG A 239 -7.38 25.18 2.48
N VAL A 240 -8.44 25.11 3.27
CA VAL A 240 -9.05 26.28 3.91
C VAL A 240 -9.27 25.93 5.38
N SER A 241 -8.66 26.68 6.28
CA SER A 241 -8.80 26.46 7.72
C SER A 241 -10.25 26.70 8.19
N GLU A 242 -10.62 26.14 9.35
CA GLU A 242 -11.97 26.35 9.90
C GLU A 242 -12.34 27.83 10.06
N PRO A 243 -11.48 28.68 10.62
CA PRO A 243 -11.79 30.13 10.71
C PRO A 243 -12.00 30.79 9.35
N GLN A 244 -11.23 30.41 8.35
CA GLN A 244 -11.39 30.91 6.97
C GLN A 244 -12.69 30.42 6.34
N ARG A 245 -13.10 29.18 6.59
CA ARG A 245 -14.38 28.61 6.12
C ARG A 245 -15.56 29.35 6.72
N ASP A 246 -15.52 29.64 8.02
CA ASP A 246 -16.54 30.41 8.71
C ASP A 246 -16.64 31.84 8.17
N GLN A 247 -15.51 32.48 7.98
CA GLN A 247 -15.44 33.79 7.36
C GLN A 247 -16.03 33.83 5.95
N LEU A 248 -15.73 32.83 5.11
CA LEU A 248 -16.28 32.72 3.75
C LEU A 248 -17.79 32.46 3.77
N ARG A 249 -18.27 31.68 4.73
CA ARG A 249 -19.71 31.42 4.92
C ARG A 249 -20.44 32.69 5.28
N ASP A 250 -19.91 33.48 6.22
CA ASP A 250 -20.51 34.71 6.72
C ASP A 250 -20.51 35.83 5.67
N LEU A 251 -19.46 35.93 4.85
CA LEU A 251 -19.38 36.88 3.75
C LEU A 251 -20.41 36.58 2.64
N GLY A 252 -20.68 35.33 2.35
CA GLY A 252 -21.49 34.90 1.22
C GLY A 252 -20.92 35.34 -0.15
N ALA A 253 -21.65 35.07 -1.23
CA ALA A 253 -21.18 35.39 -2.59
C ALA A 253 -21.01 36.89 -2.87
N SER A 254 -21.88 37.72 -2.27
CA SER A 254 -21.84 39.19 -2.41
C SER A 254 -20.64 39.79 -1.70
N GLY A 255 -20.43 39.39 -0.43
CA GLY A 255 -19.30 39.85 0.36
C GLY A 255 -17.96 39.39 -0.17
N LEU A 256 -17.86 38.12 -0.64
CA LEU A 256 -16.66 37.64 -1.29
C LEU A 256 -16.31 38.48 -2.53
N ARG A 257 -17.30 38.76 -3.39
CA ARG A 257 -17.11 39.62 -4.57
C ARG A 257 -16.66 41.02 -4.20
N GLU A 258 -17.26 41.60 -3.15
CA GLU A 258 -16.91 42.96 -2.68
C GLU A 258 -15.47 42.98 -2.15
N GLN A 259 -15.08 41.99 -1.35
CA GLN A 259 -13.72 41.87 -0.83
C GLN A 259 -12.68 41.78 -1.93
N VAL A 260 -12.88 40.85 -2.88
CA VAL A 260 -11.99 40.67 -4.04
C VAL A 260 -11.89 41.95 -4.89
N THR A 261 -12.98 42.70 -4.98
CA THR A 261 -12.98 43.99 -5.71
C THR A 261 -12.19 45.04 -4.97
N LYS A 262 -12.26 45.10 -3.62
CA LYS A 262 -11.43 45.98 -2.77
C LYS A 262 -9.95 45.67 -2.94
N ASP A 263 -9.59 44.41 -3.11
CA ASP A 263 -8.22 43.95 -3.34
C ASP A 263 -7.74 44.14 -4.79
N GLY A 264 -8.50 44.85 -5.62
CA GLY A 264 -8.13 45.24 -6.99
C GLY A 264 -8.45 44.26 -8.09
N ALA A 265 -9.05 43.10 -7.78
CA ALA A 265 -9.46 42.09 -8.75
C ALA A 265 -10.97 42.24 -9.07
N ARG A 266 -11.37 41.74 -10.26
CA ARG A 266 -12.79 41.73 -10.66
C ARG A 266 -13.32 40.30 -10.64
N MET A 267 -14.44 40.11 -9.94
CA MET A 267 -15.13 38.84 -9.85
C MET A 267 -16.61 38.99 -10.24
N SER A 268 -17.12 38.08 -11.10
CA SER A 268 -18.55 38.05 -11.38
C SER A 268 -19.34 37.41 -10.22
N GLY A 269 -20.62 37.72 -10.09
CA GLY A 269 -21.48 37.07 -9.09
C GLY A 269 -21.58 35.54 -9.32
N ARG A 270 -21.52 35.08 -10.56
CA ARG A 270 -21.48 33.64 -10.90
C ARG A 270 -20.18 32.98 -10.41
N THR A 271 -19.04 33.64 -10.61
CA THR A 271 -17.73 33.14 -10.16
C THR A 271 -17.66 33.05 -8.64
N SER A 272 -18.15 34.07 -7.92
CA SER A 272 -18.16 34.05 -6.44
C SER A 272 -19.07 32.92 -5.89
N GLN A 273 -20.21 32.69 -6.53
CA GLN A 273 -21.07 31.56 -6.16
C GLN A 273 -20.39 30.21 -6.40
N LEU A 274 -19.77 30.01 -7.56
CA LEU A 274 -19.05 28.78 -7.87
C LEU A 274 -17.88 28.52 -6.90
N LEU A 275 -17.16 29.56 -6.49
CA LEU A 275 -16.08 29.38 -5.51
C LEU A 275 -16.62 28.97 -4.13
N LEU A 276 -17.72 29.55 -3.67
CA LEU A 276 -18.35 29.15 -2.41
C LEU A 276 -18.88 27.72 -2.46
N ASP A 277 -19.48 27.32 -3.58
CA ASP A 277 -19.96 25.96 -3.76
C ASP A 277 -18.80 24.97 -3.80
N LEU A 278 -17.66 25.33 -4.41
CA LEU A 278 -16.44 24.53 -4.39
C LEU A 278 -15.89 24.36 -2.96
N VAL A 279 -15.83 25.45 -2.18
CA VAL A 279 -15.39 25.39 -0.78
C VAL A 279 -16.32 24.50 0.06
N ARG A 280 -17.64 24.58 -0.15
CA ARG A 280 -18.61 23.71 0.53
C ARG A 280 -18.39 22.24 0.17
N THR A 281 -18.30 21.92 -1.13
CA THR A 281 -18.07 20.55 -1.59
C THR A 281 -16.77 20.00 -1.04
N HIS A 282 -15.70 20.80 -1.02
CA HIS A 282 -14.43 20.39 -0.46
C HIS A 282 -14.53 20.11 1.05
N ARG A 283 -15.23 20.95 1.80
CA ARG A 283 -15.50 20.73 3.23
C ARG A 283 -16.29 19.43 3.46
N ASP A 284 -17.39 19.27 2.73
CA ASP A 284 -18.25 18.09 2.88
C ASP A 284 -17.47 16.81 2.59
N GLN A 285 -16.52 16.85 1.64
CA GLN A 285 -15.60 15.74 1.34
C GLN A 285 -14.65 15.47 2.51
N VAL A 286 -14.04 16.50 3.10
CA VAL A 286 -13.15 16.35 4.26
C VAL A 286 -13.92 15.75 5.45
N GLU A 287 -15.10 16.32 5.80
CA GLU A 287 -15.95 15.82 6.88
C GLU A 287 -16.40 14.36 6.69
N LEU A 288 -16.69 13.96 5.44
CA LEU A 288 -17.00 12.57 5.10
C LEU A 288 -15.79 11.68 5.36
N GLN A 289 -14.62 12.07 4.86
CA GLN A 289 -13.40 11.29 5.02
C GLN A 289 -12.99 11.17 6.50
N GLU A 290 -13.17 12.21 7.31
CA GLU A 290 -12.91 12.16 8.75
C GLU A 290 -13.81 11.14 9.45
N ARG A 291 -15.10 11.11 9.17
CA ARG A 291 -16.04 10.13 9.74
C ARG A 291 -15.67 8.69 9.35
N LEU A 292 -15.37 8.47 8.06
CA LEU A 292 -15.00 7.16 7.56
C LEU A 292 -13.64 6.69 8.08
N ARG A 293 -12.72 7.60 8.32
CA ARG A 293 -11.45 7.33 9.01
C ARG A 293 -11.69 6.85 10.43
N ASP A 294 -12.53 7.57 11.19
CA ASP A 294 -12.83 7.23 12.58
C ASP A 294 -13.56 5.88 12.68
N GLU A 295 -14.46 5.58 11.75
CA GLU A 295 -15.10 4.27 11.62
C GLU A 295 -14.07 3.17 11.34
N LEU A 296 -13.18 3.37 10.37
CA LEU A 296 -12.15 2.41 9.99
C LEU A 296 -11.19 2.10 11.14
N VAL A 297 -10.66 3.15 11.79
CA VAL A 297 -9.74 3.02 12.93
C VAL A 297 -10.44 2.38 14.13
N GLY A 298 -11.66 2.81 14.44
CA GLY A 298 -12.45 2.27 15.55
C GLY A 298 -12.80 0.79 15.37
N SER A 299 -13.18 0.38 14.16
CA SER A 299 -13.54 -1.01 13.85
C SER A 299 -12.35 -1.95 13.79
N CYS A 300 -11.22 -1.49 13.23
CA CYS A 300 -10.03 -2.32 13.06
C CYS A 300 -9.09 -2.29 14.28
N ALA A 301 -9.11 -1.23 15.08
CA ALA A 301 -8.16 -0.98 16.17
C ALA A 301 -6.70 -1.10 15.69
N LEU A 302 -6.38 -0.50 14.54
CA LEU A 302 -5.07 -0.48 13.91
C LEU A 302 -4.63 0.98 13.67
N PRO A 303 -3.31 1.26 13.69
CA PRO A 303 -2.79 2.54 13.24
C PRO A 303 -3.15 2.79 11.77
N LEU A 304 -3.31 4.05 11.40
CA LEU A 304 -3.62 4.48 10.04
C LEU A 304 -2.53 5.40 9.52
N LEU A 305 -1.96 5.09 8.37
CA LEU A 305 -1.13 5.98 7.56
C LEU A 305 -2.02 6.70 6.54
N ALA A 306 -1.73 7.96 6.24
CA ALA A 306 -2.47 8.73 5.25
C ALA A 306 -1.57 9.12 4.08
N LEU A 307 -2.03 8.86 2.87
CA LEU A 307 -1.42 9.35 1.64
C LEU A 307 -2.31 10.41 1.01
N PRO A 308 -1.80 11.63 0.77
CA PRO A 308 -2.60 12.72 0.25
C PRO A 308 -3.03 12.48 -1.20
N LEU A 309 -4.17 13.08 -1.59
CA LEU A 309 -4.59 13.14 -2.97
C LEU A 309 -3.61 14.01 -3.77
N MET A 310 -2.88 13.36 -4.68
CA MET A 310 -1.98 14.06 -5.60
C MET A 310 -2.79 14.75 -6.70
N THR A 311 -2.55 16.05 -6.88
CA THR A 311 -3.27 16.88 -7.85
C THR A 311 -2.49 17.13 -9.14
N SER A 312 -1.43 16.35 -9.40
CA SER A 312 -0.63 16.43 -10.62
C SER A 312 -1.47 16.04 -11.84
N PRO A 313 -1.36 16.75 -12.96
CA PRO A 313 -2.08 16.40 -14.19
C PRO A 313 -1.70 15.02 -14.72
N THR A 314 -0.45 14.62 -14.53
CA THR A 314 0.09 13.29 -14.81
C THR A 314 0.78 12.79 -13.57
N PHE A 315 0.47 11.54 -13.18
CA PHE A 315 1.11 10.90 -12.04
C PHE A 315 2.41 10.23 -12.50
N GLU A 316 3.53 10.68 -11.97
CA GLU A 316 4.87 10.26 -12.36
C GLU A 316 5.74 9.88 -11.14
N VAL A 317 6.98 9.44 -11.40
CA VAL A 317 7.92 9.03 -10.34
C VAL A 317 8.15 10.10 -9.27
N PRO A 318 8.28 11.40 -9.57
CA PRO A 318 8.38 12.43 -8.53
C PRO A 318 7.18 12.47 -7.57
N ASP A 319 5.97 12.15 -8.06
CA ASP A 319 4.79 12.05 -7.19
C ASP A 319 4.88 10.86 -6.22
N LEU A 320 5.43 9.73 -6.70
CA LEU A 320 5.72 8.58 -5.86
C LEU A 320 6.77 8.88 -4.79
N GLU A 321 7.80 9.64 -5.12
CA GLU A 321 8.85 10.06 -4.18
C GLU A 321 8.25 10.92 -3.06
N VAL A 322 7.35 11.84 -3.40
CA VAL A 322 6.61 12.62 -2.38
C VAL A 322 5.77 11.70 -1.48
N LEU A 323 5.03 10.75 -2.05
CA LEU A 323 4.25 9.82 -1.24
C LEU A 323 5.13 8.92 -0.36
N ALA A 324 6.31 8.53 -0.85
CA ALA A 324 7.29 7.78 -0.08
C ALA A 324 7.80 8.58 1.13
N ASP A 325 8.08 9.87 0.94
CA ASP A 325 8.53 10.74 2.02
C ASP A 325 7.43 11.01 3.05
N VAL A 326 6.17 11.18 2.61
CA VAL A 326 5.01 11.28 3.51
C VAL A 326 4.86 10.00 4.36
N LEU A 327 5.08 8.83 3.78
CA LEU A 327 5.10 7.56 4.53
C LEU A 327 6.28 7.50 5.49
N ALA A 328 7.49 7.85 5.05
CA ALA A 328 8.68 7.86 5.87
C ALA A 328 8.52 8.76 7.10
N LEU A 329 8.02 9.98 6.92
CA LEU A 329 7.74 10.90 8.03
C LEU A 329 6.73 10.32 9.04
N GLN A 330 5.67 9.66 8.57
CA GLN A 330 4.69 9.01 9.44
C GLN A 330 5.26 7.77 10.15
N LEU A 331 6.24 7.12 9.55
CA LEU A 331 6.99 6.00 10.12
C LEU A 331 8.15 6.44 11.02
N GLY A 332 8.34 7.75 11.24
CA GLY A 332 9.39 8.29 12.11
C GLY A 332 10.76 8.45 11.44
N GLU A 333 10.82 8.46 10.10
CA GLU A 333 12.04 8.63 9.31
C GLU A 333 12.03 9.99 8.58
N ASP A 334 13.21 10.57 8.27
CA ASP A 334 13.32 11.86 7.57
C ASP A 334 13.05 11.69 6.06
N GLY A 335 12.19 12.54 5.50
CA GLY A 335 11.84 12.54 4.08
C GLY A 335 12.02 13.91 3.41
N PRO A 336 13.00 14.08 2.51
CA PRO A 336 13.37 15.41 1.96
C PRO A 336 12.41 15.96 0.88
N HIS A 337 11.68 15.12 0.14
CA HIS A 337 10.89 15.56 -1.02
C HIS A 337 9.46 16.02 -0.68
N ALA A 338 8.88 15.53 0.42
CA ALA A 338 7.55 15.94 0.86
C ALA A 338 7.53 17.42 1.22
N GLN A 339 8.55 17.91 1.90
CA GLN A 339 8.71 19.33 2.27
C GLN A 339 8.86 20.26 1.06
N ALA A 340 9.36 19.77 -0.07
CA ALA A 340 9.48 20.57 -1.28
C ALA A 340 8.15 20.74 -2.04
N ARG A 341 7.18 19.87 -1.80
CA ARG A 341 5.89 19.86 -2.51
C ARG A 341 4.71 20.39 -1.68
N PHE A 342 4.76 20.15 -0.39
CA PHE A 342 3.77 20.66 0.56
C PHE A 342 4.42 21.76 1.41
N ASP A 343 3.70 22.83 1.69
CA ASP A 343 4.13 23.70 2.78
C ASP A 343 3.98 22.98 4.13
N ASP A 344 4.61 23.49 5.18
CA ASP A 344 4.60 22.86 6.50
C ASP A 344 3.17 22.61 7.01
N THR A 345 2.24 23.50 6.67
CA THR A 345 0.82 23.42 7.07
C THR A 345 0.09 22.32 6.32
N GLU A 346 0.31 22.20 5.01
CA GLU A 346 -0.28 21.12 4.19
C GLU A 346 0.27 19.75 4.57
N LEU A 347 1.57 19.69 4.87
CA LEU A 347 2.22 18.45 5.32
C LEU A 347 1.72 18.03 6.71
N GLU A 348 1.63 18.97 7.66
CA GLU A 348 1.04 18.71 8.98
C GLU A 348 -0.42 18.27 8.87
N ALA A 349 -1.21 18.88 7.97
CA ALA A 349 -2.58 18.46 7.73
C ALA A 349 -2.68 17.07 7.12
N ALA A 350 -1.81 16.73 6.16
CA ALA A 350 -1.74 15.38 5.57
C ALA A 350 -1.38 14.31 6.62
N ILE A 351 -0.43 14.62 7.51
CA ILE A 351 -0.03 13.75 8.61
C ILE A 351 -1.13 13.72 9.70
N ALA A 352 -1.77 14.83 10.01
CA ALA A 352 -2.86 14.91 10.99
C ALA A 352 -4.09 14.11 10.55
N ALA A 353 -4.35 14.02 9.25
CA ALA A 353 -5.43 13.19 8.71
C ALA A 353 -5.27 11.68 9.04
N ALA A 354 -4.05 11.24 9.40
CA ALA A 354 -3.78 9.89 9.87
C ALA A 354 -4.11 9.66 11.37
N ARG A 355 -4.25 10.73 12.16
CA ARG A 355 -4.47 10.62 13.62
C ARG A 355 -5.97 10.48 13.91
N PRO A 356 -6.36 9.53 14.78
CA PRO A 356 -7.74 9.52 15.28
C PRO A 356 -8.03 10.83 15.97
N SER A 357 -9.22 11.42 15.74
CA SER A 357 -9.72 12.53 16.53
C SER A 357 -9.71 12.08 18.00
N THR A 358 -8.97 12.78 18.85
CA THR A 358 -9.06 12.56 20.30
C THR A 358 -10.50 12.89 20.71
N VAL A 359 -11.28 11.84 20.94
CA VAL A 359 -12.55 12.00 21.63
C VAL A 359 -12.21 12.61 22.97
N SER A 360 -12.50 13.89 23.13
CA SER A 360 -12.44 14.56 24.41
C SER A 360 -13.44 13.83 25.31
N GLY A 361 -12.94 12.89 26.12
CA GLY A 361 -13.72 12.25 27.16
C GLY A 361 -14.21 13.35 28.11
N GLY A 362 -15.45 13.75 27.91
CA GLY A 362 -16.17 14.53 28.90
C GLY A 362 -16.35 13.65 30.14
N THR A 363 -15.51 13.87 31.12
CA THR A 363 -15.80 13.47 32.50
C THR A 363 -16.96 14.29 33.00
N SER A 364 -18.07 13.67 33.18
CA SER A 364 -19.17 14.12 34.04
C SER A 364 -19.28 13.11 35.18
#